data_d5e4780389702ee425f26f901e7d634f
#
_entry.id   d5e4780389702ee425f26f901e7d634f
#
_cell.length_a   1.000
_cell.length_b   1.000
_cell.length_c   1.000
_cell.angle_alpha   90.00
_cell.angle_beta   90.00
_cell.angle_gamma   90.00
#
_symmetry.space_group_name_H-M   'P 1'
#
loop_
_entity.id
_entity.type
_entity.pdbx_description
1 polymer ?
#
loop_
_entity_poly.entity_id
_entity_poly.type
_entity_poly.pdbx_seq_one_letter_code
_entity_poly.pdbx_strand_id
1 'polypeptide(L)'
;TSALMLFVICAFAILCGLLFLLDFLHNRYHDDLLEQITLLIEALVEQQERIVFPENEDTLTARLQHQLLKLRNILTAQNQMLAQEKEQIKTLISDISHQIKTPVSAANTFAQLLDDKELSDEERSEYIATLQTSLEKLTFLTNSLIKMSRLESGIISLKPEKNSLNDIVLQAVKTVYAKAKEKNITITFDCEQNFEAMLDFNWTAEAITNILDNAVKYTPSGGIVGLEITEYPSYLRLDISDNGIGIPEEEQAKIFGRFYRGKQSAGIDGVGIGLYLTRDIINKQKGYIKVASDENGSVFSLFLKKD
;
A
#
# COMPACT_ATOMS: atom_id res chain seq x y z
N THR A 1 51.55 66.72 39.23
CA THR A 1 51.35 65.31 39.62
C THR A 1 49.90 64.96 39.99
N SER A 2 49.20 65.87 40.74
CA SER A 2 47.83 65.62 41.18
C SER A 2 46.77 65.59 40.03
N ALA A 3 46.91 66.48 39.04
CA ALA A 3 46.01 66.56 37.88
C ALA A 3 46.11 65.28 36.98
N LEU A 4 47.32 64.75 36.81
CA LEU A 4 47.55 63.54 36.05
C LEU A 4 46.94 62.30 36.76
N MET A 5 47.05 62.21 38.06
CA MET A 5 46.50 61.19 38.89
C MET A 5 44.96 61.18 38.87
N LEU A 6 44.34 62.36 38.93
CA LEU A 6 42.90 62.57 38.81
C LEU A 6 42.39 62.16 37.44
N PHE A 7 43.11 62.48 36.35
CA PHE A 7 42.80 62.04 34.99
C PHE A 7 42.84 60.55 34.83
N VAL A 8 43.86 59.89 35.40
CA VAL A 8 43.97 58.42 35.35
C VAL A 8 42.82 57.75 36.11
N ILE A 9 42.45 58.25 37.29
CA ILE A 9 41.32 57.71 38.08
C ILE A 9 40.00 57.89 37.31
N CYS A 10 39.74 59.06 36.72
CA CYS A 10 38.55 59.28 35.91
C CYS A 10 38.52 58.42 34.68
N ALA A 11 39.64 58.26 33.98
CA ALA A 11 39.72 57.34 32.82
C ALA A 11 39.45 55.88 33.20
N PHE A 12 40.00 55.42 34.32
CA PHE A 12 39.75 54.10 34.85
C PHE A 12 38.28 53.87 35.27
N ALA A 13 37.66 54.86 35.92
CA ALA A 13 36.24 54.77 36.28
C ALA A 13 35.33 54.75 35.06
N ILE A 14 35.65 55.54 34.01
CA ILE A 14 34.92 55.43 32.72
C ILE A 14 35.08 54.06 32.08
N LEU A 15 36.28 53.48 32.05
CA LEU A 15 36.55 52.19 31.53
C LEU A 15 35.76 51.05 32.27
N CYS A 16 35.78 51.13 33.62
CA CYS A 16 34.98 50.21 34.44
C CYS A 16 33.48 50.36 34.19
N GLY A 17 32.99 51.57 34.04
CA GLY A 17 31.58 51.84 33.68
C GLY A 17 31.20 51.31 32.32
N LEU A 18 32.08 51.44 31.33
CA LEU A 18 31.90 50.86 29.99
C LEU A 18 31.88 49.32 30.00
N LEU A 19 32.81 48.70 30.75
CA LEU A 19 32.85 47.24 30.91
C LEU A 19 31.58 46.75 31.61
N PHE A 20 31.13 47.38 32.64
CA PHE A 20 29.88 47.06 33.33
C PHE A 20 28.66 47.20 32.42
N LEU A 21 28.63 48.29 31.64
CA LEU A 21 27.54 48.48 30.65
C LEU A 21 27.54 47.38 29.57
N LEU A 22 28.71 47.03 29.07
CA LEU A 22 28.85 45.94 28.09
C LEU A 22 28.41 44.62 28.67
N ASP A 23 28.82 44.28 29.90
CA ASP A 23 28.40 43.06 30.57
C ASP A 23 26.87 43.03 30.82
N PHE A 24 26.31 44.17 31.27
CA PHE A 24 24.87 44.34 31.46
C PHE A 24 24.08 44.15 30.14
N LEU A 25 24.53 44.76 29.05
CA LEU A 25 23.91 44.64 27.73
C LEU A 25 24.04 43.20 27.20
N HIS A 26 25.20 42.57 27.43
CA HIS A 26 25.44 41.17 27.02
C HIS A 26 24.51 40.20 27.76
N ASN A 27 24.41 40.30 29.08
CA ASN A 27 23.51 39.45 29.88
C ASN A 27 22.05 39.67 29.49
N ARG A 28 21.62 40.91 29.31
CA ARG A 28 20.25 41.22 28.88
C ARG A 28 19.92 40.62 27.49
N TYR A 29 20.88 40.68 26.57
CA TYR A 29 20.72 40.02 25.25
C TYR A 29 20.62 38.51 25.34
N HIS A 30 21.40 37.88 26.23
CA HIS A 30 21.31 36.42 26.45
C HIS A 30 19.98 36.00 27.09
N ASP A 31 19.48 36.76 28.08
CA ASP A 31 18.21 36.46 28.72
C ASP A 31 17.04 36.56 27.75
N ASP A 32 17.00 37.60 26.90
CA ASP A 32 15.99 37.80 25.86
C ASP A 32 16.05 36.69 24.82
N LEU A 33 17.25 36.25 24.43
CA LEU A 33 17.45 35.13 23.51
C LEU A 33 16.93 33.79 24.10
N LEU A 34 17.22 33.50 25.37
CA LEU A 34 16.76 32.31 26.05
C LEU A 34 15.22 32.28 26.20
N GLU A 35 14.63 33.43 26.52
CA GLU A 35 13.18 33.58 26.61
C GLU A 35 12.51 33.31 25.25
N GLN A 36 13.06 33.87 24.16
CA GLN A 36 12.56 33.63 22.80
C GLN A 36 12.67 32.16 22.40
N ILE A 37 13.77 31.47 22.73
CA ILE A 37 13.95 30.04 22.46
C ILE A 37 12.95 29.20 23.26
N THR A 38 12.73 29.55 24.53
CA THR A 38 11.79 28.87 25.41
C THR A 38 10.36 28.96 24.85
N LEU A 39 9.92 30.17 24.50
CA LEU A 39 8.61 30.40 23.87
C LEU A 39 8.45 29.61 22.54
N LEU A 40 9.51 29.51 21.74
CA LEU A 40 9.54 28.72 20.52
C LEU A 40 9.33 27.23 20.82
N ILE A 41 10.00 26.68 21.82
CA ILE A 41 9.89 25.30 22.23
C ILE A 41 8.49 25.00 22.79
N GLU A 42 7.96 25.88 23.65
CA GLU A 42 6.60 25.75 24.19
C GLU A 42 5.54 25.76 23.09
N ALA A 43 5.63 26.71 22.15
CA ALA A 43 4.71 26.78 21.01
C ALA A 43 4.81 25.54 20.08
N LEU A 44 6.00 24.94 19.97
CA LEU A 44 6.18 23.64 19.27
C LEU A 44 5.50 22.47 19.98
N VAL A 45 5.61 22.42 21.30
CA VAL A 45 5.00 21.36 22.13
C VAL A 45 3.47 21.49 22.13
N GLU A 46 2.94 22.71 22.20
CA GLU A 46 1.49 22.99 22.20
C GLU A 46 0.83 22.97 20.83
N GLN A 47 1.59 22.68 19.76
CA GLN A 47 1.09 22.63 18.36
C GLN A 47 0.41 23.93 17.89
N GLN A 48 0.78 25.10 18.44
CA GLN A 48 0.19 26.38 18.05
C GLN A 48 0.63 26.77 16.62
N GLU A 49 -0.35 27.14 15.78
CA GLU A 49 -0.11 27.45 14.36
C GLU A 49 0.63 28.79 14.11
N ARG A 50 0.67 29.69 15.08
CA ARG A 50 1.24 31.04 14.92
C ARG A 50 2.41 31.28 15.84
N ILE A 51 3.60 31.14 15.30
CA ILE A 51 4.82 31.74 15.87
C ILE A 51 5.20 32.89 14.92
N VAL A 52 4.93 34.09 15.33
CA VAL A 52 5.29 35.33 14.56
C VAL A 52 6.57 35.86 15.13
N PHE A 53 7.68 35.71 14.43
CA PHE A 53 8.91 36.41 14.67
C PHE A 53 9.19 37.39 13.53
N PRO A 54 9.95 38.49 13.78
CA PRO A 54 10.28 39.45 12.71
C PRO A 54 11.09 38.76 11.60
N GLU A 55 10.58 38.81 10.38
CA GLU A 55 11.07 38.04 9.21
C GLU A 55 12.40 38.56 8.61
N ASN A 56 13.05 39.63 9.16
CA ASN A 56 13.99 40.41 8.38
C ASN A 56 15.43 40.46 8.87
N GLU A 57 15.93 39.51 9.65
CA GLU A 57 17.34 39.52 10.00
C GLU A 57 18.00 38.18 9.77
N ASP A 58 19.16 38.19 9.09
CA ASP A 58 20.07 37.07 8.87
C ASP A 58 20.80 36.71 10.19
N THR A 59 20.03 36.47 11.24
CA THR A 59 20.48 36.22 12.60
C THR A 59 20.51 34.75 12.93
N LEU A 60 21.29 34.34 13.93
CA LEU A 60 21.34 33.00 14.46
C LEU A 60 19.96 32.51 14.89
N THR A 61 19.13 33.37 15.44
CA THR A 61 17.74 33.10 15.85
C THR A 61 16.85 32.75 14.68
N ALA A 62 16.93 33.45 13.56
CA ALA A 62 16.16 33.15 12.35
C ALA A 62 16.53 31.78 11.78
N ARG A 63 17.82 31.45 11.79
CA ARG A 63 18.28 30.09 11.37
C ARG A 63 17.77 28.99 12.30
N LEU A 64 17.83 29.21 13.62
CA LEU A 64 17.30 28.27 14.62
C LEU A 64 15.77 28.08 14.43
N GLN A 65 15.03 29.17 14.28
CA GLN A 65 13.60 29.16 14.01
C GLN A 65 13.28 28.31 12.74
N HIS A 66 14.01 28.54 11.64
CA HIS A 66 13.82 27.76 10.42
C HIS A 66 14.04 26.26 10.64
N GLN A 67 15.08 25.86 11.38
CA GLN A 67 15.36 24.48 11.70
C GLN A 67 14.29 23.86 12.60
N LEU A 68 13.80 24.60 13.59
CA LEU A 68 12.73 24.15 14.47
C LEU A 68 11.40 23.98 13.72
N LEU A 69 11.05 24.91 12.83
CA LEU A 69 9.86 24.79 11.97
C LEU A 69 9.98 23.57 11.02
N LYS A 70 11.16 23.34 10.45
CA LYS A 70 11.43 22.16 9.64
C LYS A 70 11.26 20.87 10.45
N LEU A 71 11.81 20.81 11.67
CA LEU A 71 11.65 19.68 12.58
C LEU A 71 10.17 19.42 12.91
N ARG A 72 9.42 20.47 13.25
CA ARG A 72 7.98 20.38 13.48
C ARG A 72 7.24 19.79 12.29
N ASN A 73 7.51 20.27 11.07
CA ASN A 73 6.85 19.79 9.87
C ASN A 73 7.17 18.30 9.63
N ILE A 74 8.40 17.87 9.88
CA ILE A 74 8.80 16.46 9.80
C ILE A 74 8.05 15.63 10.83
N LEU A 75 8.01 16.05 12.09
CA LEU A 75 7.31 15.35 13.17
C LEU A 75 5.79 15.29 12.92
N THR A 76 5.20 16.37 12.45
CA THR A 76 3.77 16.40 12.12
C THR A 76 3.46 15.46 10.97
N ALA A 77 4.28 15.45 9.91
CA ALA A 77 4.13 14.51 8.79
C ALA A 77 4.30 13.06 9.24
N GLN A 78 5.28 12.76 10.11
CA GLN A 78 5.47 11.42 10.67
C GLN A 78 4.29 10.99 11.54
N ASN A 79 3.77 11.86 12.40
CA ASN A 79 2.59 11.57 13.22
C ASN A 79 1.35 11.31 12.36
N GLN A 80 1.15 12.09 11.29
CA GLN A 80 0.07 11.85 10.33
C GLN A 80 0.21 10.51 9.61
N MET A 81 1.43 10.16 9.17
CA MET A 81 1.72 8.86 8.57
C MET A 81 1.43 7.71 9.53
N LEU A 82 1.89 7.80 10.78
CA LEU A 82 1.61 6.79 11.83
C LEU A 82 0.12 6.66 12.14
N ALA A 83 -0.61 7.78 12.18
CA ALA A 83 -2.06 7.76 12.38
C ALA A 83 -2.79 7.08 11.21
N GLN A 84 -2.37 7.36 9.97
CA GLN A 84 -2.90 6.70 8.78
C GLN A 84 -2.58 5.20 8.77
N GLU A 85 -1.35 4.82 9.09
CA GLU A 85 -0.93 3.41 9.18
C GLU A 85 -1.74 2.66 10.25
N LYS A 86 -1.93 3.26 11.43
CA LYS A 86 -2.75 2.69 12.50
C LYS A 86 -4.21 2.47 12.05
N GLU A 87 -4.80 3.43 11.35
CA GLU A 87 -6.18 3.29 10.87
C GLU A 87 -6.29 2.24 9.75
N GLN A 88 -5.27 2.16 8.88
CA GLN A 88 -5.19 1.09 7.88
C GLN A 88 -5.10 -0.31 8.52
N ILE A 89 -4.29 -0.47 9.57
CA ILE A 89 -4.18 -1.74 10.31
C ILE A 89 -5.52 -2.08 10.99
N LYS A 90 -6.19 -1.12 11.60
CA LYS A 90 -7.49 -1.32 12.24
C LYS A 90 -8.56 -1.76 11.24
N THR A 91 -8.62 -1.11 10.08
CA THR A 91 -9.50 -1.50 8.97
C THR A 91 -9.19 -2.91 8.50
N LEU A 92 -7.90 -3.22 8.30
CA LEU A 92 -7.45 -4.55 7.90
C LEU A 92 -7.90 -5.64 8.89
N ILE A 93 -7.73 -5.43 10.20
CA ILE A 93 -8.16 -6.39 11.24
C ILE A 93 -9.68 -6.57 11.21
N SER A 94 -10.43 -5.48 11.03
CA SER A 94 -11.89 -5.54 10.90
C SER A 94 -12.32 -6.35 9.69
N ASP A 95 -11.72 -6.10 8.53
CA ASP A 95 -12.03 -6.79 7.29
C ASP A 95 -11.69 -8.29 7.38
N ILE A 96 -10.51 -8.64 7.91
CA ILE A 96 -10.12 -10.05 8.17
C ILE A 96 -11.13 -10.73 9.07
N SER A 97 -11.54 -10.06 10.16
CA SER A 97 -12.49 -10.61 11.12
C SER A 97 -13.84 -10.92 10.46
N HIS A 98 -14.33 -10.03 9.62
CA HIS A 98 -15.56 -10.25 8.85
C HIS A 98 -15.43 -11.39 7.85
N GLN A 99 -14.31 -11.45 7.11
CA GLN A 99 -14.07 -12.48 6.09
C GLN A 99 -13.86 -13.89 6.70
N ILE A 100 -13.34 -13.98 7.92
CA ILE A 100 -13.21 -15.25 8.67
C ILE A 100 -14.56 -15.66 9.28
N LYS A 101 -15.30 -14.72 9.87
CA LYS A 101 -16.54 -15.01 10.59
C LYS A 101 -17.58 -15.72 9.73
N THR A 102 -17.74 -15.29 8.48
CA THR A 102 -18.76 -15.85 7.56
C THR A 102 -18.55 -17.35 7.28
N PRO A 103 -17.39 -17.81 6.74
CA PRO A 103 -17.17 -19.22 6.47
C PRO A 103 -17.10 -20.06 7.76
N VAL A 104 -16.59 -19.51 8.89
CA VAL A 104 -16.59 -20.22 10.18
C VAL A 104 -18.02 -20.45 10.68
N SER A 105 -18.87 -19.42 10.60
CA SER A 105 -20.27 -19.56 11.01
C SER A 105 -21.02 -20.55 10.14
N ALA A 106 -20.81 -20.52 8.81
CA ALA A 106 -21.40 -21.51 7.91
C ALA A 106 -20.91 -22.92 8.22
N ALA A 107 -19.61 -23.12 8.38
CA ALA A 107 -19.05 -24.42 8.75
C ALA A 107 -19.62 -24.97 10.07
N ASN A 108 -19.72 -24.13 11.09
CA ASN A 108 -20.33 -24.54 12.38
C ASN A 108 -21.81 -24.91 12.24
N THR A 109 -22.58 -24.12 11.46
CA THR A 109 -24.01 -24.39 11.26
C THR A 109 -24.22 -25.75 10.55
N PHE A 110 -23.51 -25.97 9.43
CA PHE A 110 -23.65 -27.22 8.69
C PHE A 110 -23.08 -28.43 9.45
N ALA A 111 -22.01 -28.25 10.24
CA ALA A 111 -21.52 -29.28 11.13
C ALA A 111 -22.55 -29.69 12.20
N GLN A 112 -23.29 -28.73 12.78
CA GLN A 112 -24.37 -29.00 13.73
C GLN A 112 -25.57 -29.69 13.08
N LEU A 113 -25.93 -29.28 11.87
CA LEU A 113 -27.02 -29.90 11.11
C LEU A 113 -26.72 -31.38 10.76
N LEU A 114 -25.45 -31.75 10.54
CA LEU A 114 -25.04 -33.11 10.26
C LEU A 114 -25.24 -34.07 11.45
N ASP A 115 -25.44 -33.58 12.67
CA ASP A 115 -25.78 -34.41 13.85
C ASP A 115 -27.24 -34.91 13.83
N ASP A 116 -28.10 -34.35 12.96
CA ASP A 116 -29.47 -34.79 12.82
C ASP A 116 -29.52 -36.20 12.22
N LYS A 117 -30.20 -37.10 12.90
CA LYS A 117 -30.34 -38.51 12.48
C LYS A 117 -31.40 -38.76 11.41
N GLU A 118 -32.29 -37.79 11.21
CA GLU A 118 -33.38 -37.86 10.24
C GLU A 118 -33.02 -37.30 8.86
N LEU A 119 -31.75 -36.83 8.64
CA LEU A 119 -31.28 -36.33 7.36
C LEU A 119 -31.32 -37.41 6.27
N SER A 120 -31.83 -37.00 5.11
CA SER A 120 -31.68 -37.79 3.88
C SER A 120 -30.20 -37.81 3.42
N ASP A 121 -29.86 -38.80 2.60
CA ASP A 121 -28.51 -38.93 2.03
C ASP A 121 -28.16 -37.72 1.14
N GLU A 122 -29.16 -37.16 0.44
CA GLU A 122 -29.03 -35.96 -0.39
C GLU A 122 -28.73 -34.72 0.46
N GLU A 123 -29.47 -34.47 1.53
CA GLU A 123 -29.23 -33.34 2.45
C GLU A 123 -27.88 -33.46 3.14
N ARG A 124 -27.51 -34.67 3.56
CA ARG A 124 -26.18 -34.97 4.14
C ARG A 124 -25.06 -34.63 3.17
N SER A 125 -25.20 -35.00 1.90
CA SER A 125 -24.22 -34.74 0.85
C SER A 125 -24.09 -33.21 0.58
N GLU A 126 -25.21 -32.50 0.54
CA GLU A 126 -25.24 -31.04 0.36
C GLU A 126 -24.55 -30.28 1.53
N TYR A 127 -24.83 -30.71 2.78
CA TYR A 127 -24.22 -30.10 3.96
C TYR A 127 -22.70 -30.34 4.02
N ILE A 128 -22.25 -31.57 3.65
CA ILE A 128 -20.82 -31.88 3.55
C ILE A 128 -20.15 -31.01 2.47
N ALA A 129 -20.77 -30.88 1.29
CA ALA A 129 -20.23 -30.05 0.21
C ALA A 129 -20.12 -28.56 0.64
N THR A 130 -21.12 -28.04 1.35
CA THR A 130 -21.11 -26.65 1.87
C THR A 130 -20.05 -26.46 2.96
N LEU A 131 -19.86 -27.45 3.82
CA LEU A 131 -18.80 -27.47 4.83
C LEU A 131 -17.41 -27.44 4.15
N GLN A 132 -17.19 -28.31 3.16
CA GLN A 132 -15.94 -28.37 2.39
C GLN A 132 -15.65 -27.01 1.71
N THR A 133 -16.63 -26.42 1.04
CA THR A 133 -16.50 -25.11 0.41
C THR A 133 -16.11 -24.02 1.42
N SER A 134 -16.69 -24.06 2.63
CA SER A 134 -16.38 -23.11 3.71
C SER A 134 -14.93 -23.26 4.20
N LEU A 135 -14.43 -24.51 4.33
CA LEU A 135 -13.05 -24.81 4.71
C LEU A 135 -12.05 -24.40 3.60
N GLU A 136 -12.39 -24.62 2.35
CA GLU A 136 -11.59 -24.18 1.20
C GLU A 136 -11.44 -22.65 1.17
N LYS A 137 -12.53 -21.92 1.42
CA LYS A 137 -12.51 -20.45 1.56
C LYS A 137 -11.60 -19.96 2.69
N LEU A 138 -11.64 -20.63 3.85
CA LEU A 138 -10.75 -20.32 4.97
C LEU A 138 -9.29 -20.58 4.62
N THR A 139 -9.00 -21.69 3.99
CA THR A 139 -7.65 -22.07 3.55
C THR A 139 -7.11 -21.04 2.54
N PHE A 140 -7.93 -20.67 1.55
CA PHE A 140 -7.56 -19.65 0.57
C PHE A 140 -7.30 -18.30 1.22
N LEU A 141 -8.18 -17.85 2.14
CA LEU A 141 -8.02 -16.60 2.89
C LEU A 141 -6.72 -16.59 3.69
N THR A 142 -6.46 -17.67 4.45
CA THR A 142 -5.26 -17.79 5.28
C THR A 142 -3.99 -17.74 4.42
N ASN A 143 -3.94 -18.49 3.31
CA ASN A 143 -2.79 -18.48 2.40
C ASN A 143 -2.58 -17.10 1.77
N SER A 144 -3.65 -16.42 1.37
CA SER A 144 -3.59 -15.07 0.82
C SER A 144 -3.07 -14.05 1.83
N LEU A 145 -3.51 -14.13 3.10
CA LEU A 145 -3.02 -13.29 4.18
C LEU A 145 -1.54 -13.53 4.49
N ILE A 146 -1.10 -14.79 4.48
CA ILE A 146 0.32 -15.13 4.67
C ILE A 146 1.17 -14.54 3.54
N LYS A 147 0.74 -14.68 2.28
CA LYS A 147 1.43 -14.10 1.11
C LYS A 147 1.51 -12.57 1.25
N MET A 148 0.40 -11.91 1.56
CA MET A 148 0.32 -10.46 1.75
C MET A 148 1.24 -10.00 2.89
N SER A 149 1.15 -10.62 4.06
CA SER A 149 1.98 -10.28 5.24
C SER A 149 3.47 -10.42 4.95
N ARG A 150 3.88 -11.50 4.29
CA ARG A 150 5.28 -11.74 3.93
C ARG A 150 5.80 -10.73 2.91
N LEU A 151 4.96 -10.32 1.97
CA LEU A 151 5.32 -9.34 0.95
C LEU A 151 5.42 -7.92 1.55
N GLU A 152 4.46 -7.53 2.42
CA GLU A 152 4.44 -6.21 3.08
C GLU A 152 5.55 -6.03 4.11
N SER A 153 5.81 -7.05 4.92
CA SER A 153 6.88 -6.99 5.94
C SER A 153 8.29 -6.98 5.37
N GLY A 154 8.46 -7.14 4.05
CA GLY A 154 9.77 -7.23 3.42
C GLY A 154 10.56 -8.51 3.79
N ILE A 155 9.92 -9.46 4.51
CA ILE A 155 10.52 -10.77 4.82
C ILE A 155 10.85 -11.52 3.53
N ILE A 156 9.99 -11.37 2.52
CA ILE A 156 10.26 -11.85 1.17
C ILE A 156 10.74 -10.67 0.34
N SER A 157 12.01 -10.68 -0.01
CA SER A 157 12.54 -9.84 -1.08
C SER A 157 12.30 -10.54 -2.41
N LEU A 158 11.62 -9.87 -3.33
CA LEU A 158 11.52 -10.33 -4.70
C LEU A 158 12.93 -10.46 -5.28
N LYS A 159 13.15 -11.48 -6.07
CA LYS A 159 14.42 -11.76 -6.75
C LYS A 159 14.22 -11.62 -8.26
N PRO A 160 14.22 -10.37 -8.78
CA PRO A 160 14.10 -10.17 -10.22
C PRO A 160 15.34 -10.73 -10.90
N GLU A 161 15.13 -11.67 -11.80
CA GLU A 161 16.12 -12.26 -12.67
C GLU A 161 15.66 -12.14 -14.11
N LYS A 162 16.55 -12.31 -15.05
CA LYS A 162 16.21 -12.29 -16.47
C LYS A 162 15.39 -13.54 -16.80
N ASN A 163 14.09 -13.39 -16.92
CA ASN A 163 13.13 -14.46 -17.15
C ASN A 163 12.30 -14.21 -18.41
N SER A 164 11.89 -15.31 -19.08
CA SER A 164 10.94 -15.28 -20.18
C SER A 164 9.54 -14.97 -19.67
N LEU A 165 8.94 -13.85 -20.11
CA LEU A 165 7.56 -13.52 -19.78
C LEU A 165 6.58 -14.56 -20.35
N ASN A 166 6.89 -15.15 -21.51
CA ASN A 166 6.10 -16.20 -22.12
C ASN A 166 5.97 -17.42 -21.22
N ASP A 167 7.09 -17.87 -20.62
CA ASP A 167 7.09 -19.03 -19.74
C ASP A 167 6.30 -18.75 -18.45
N ILE A 168 6.40 -17.52 -17.94
CA ILE A 168 5.62 -17.06 -16.77
C ILE A 168 4.12 -17.08 -17.11
N VAL A 169 3.73 -16.53 -18.26
CA VAL A 169 2.34 -16.54 -18.73
C VAL A 169 1.82 -17.98 -18.90
N LEU A 170 2.59 -18.85 -19.55
CA LEU A 170 2.22 -20.26 -19.72
C LEU A 170 2.04 -20.99 -18.38
N GLN A 171 2.88 -20.69 -17.39
CA GLN A 171 2.73 -21.25 -16.05
C GLN A 171 1.42 -20.78 -15.39
N ALA A 172 1.08 -19.50 -15.52
CA ALA A 172 -0.17 -18.96 -14.99
C ALA A 172 -1.40 -19.56 -15.69
N VAL A 173 -1.37 -19.66 -17.02
CA VAL A 173 -2.43 -20.30 -17.82
C VAL A 173 -2.65 -21.75 -17.39
N LYS A 174 -1.57 -22.53 -17.20
CA LYS A 174 -1.68 -23.93 -16.73
C LYS A 174 -2.45 -24.02 -15.40
N THR A 175 -2.27 -23.05 -14.51
CA THR A 175 -2.92 -23.04 -13.19
C THR A 175 -4.43 -22.85 -13.28
N VAL A 176 -4.92 -22.04 -14.22
CA VAL A 176 -6.37 -21.77 -14.38
C VAL A 176 -7.04 -22.64 -15.43
N TYR A 177 -6.27 -23.39 -16.22
CA TYR A 177 -6.77 -24.13 -17.39
C TYR A 177 -7.91 -25.10 -17.05
N ALA A 178 -7.83 -25.83 -15.94
CA ALA A 178 -8.87 -26.76 -15.54
C ALA A 178 -10.22 -26.06 -15.30
N LYS A 179 -10.19 -24.93 -14.58
CA LYS A 179 -11.39 -24.11 -14.31
C LYS A 179 -11.96 -23.49 -15.59
N ALA A 180 -11.09 -22.99 -16.48
CA ALA A 180 -11.51 -22.44 -17.76
C ALA A 180 -12.19 -23.51 -18.63
N LYS A 181 -11.62 -24.71 -18.69
CA LYS A 181 -12.20 -25.86 -19.41
C LYS A 181 -13.56 -26.26 -18.86
N GLU A 182 -13.72 -26.33 -17.56
CA GLU A 182 -15.00 -26.64 -16.90
C GLU A 182 -16.10 -25.63 -17.28
N LYS A 183 -15.75 -24.35 -17.41
CA LYS A 183 -16.65 -23.28 -17.87
C LYS A 183 -16.76 -23.15 -19.39
N ASN A 184 -16.07 -24.00 -20.16
CA ASN A 184 -15.97 -23.89 -21.63
C ASN A 184 -15.40 -22.54 -22.10
N ILE A 185 -14.50 -21.93 -21.33
CA ILE A 185 -13.84 -20.66 -21.68
C ILE A 185 -12.62 -20.96 -22.54
N THR A 186 -12.51 -20.25 -23.68
CA THR A 186 -11.35 -20.35 -24.56
C THR A 186 -10.28 -19.36 -24.10
N ILE A 187 -9.09 -19.86 -23.76
CA ILE A 187 -7.92 -19.00 -23.47
C ILE A 187 -7.05 -18.96 -24.72
N THR A 188 -6.79 -17.76 -25.23
CA THR A 188 -5.91 -17.50 -26.37
C THR A 188 -4.65 -16.79 -25.93
N PHE A 189 -3.50 -17.34 -26.31
CA PHE A 189 -2.20 -16.71 -26.13
C PHE A 189 -1.37 -16.99 -27.38
N ASP A 190 -1.28 -16.00 -28.23
CA ASP A 190 -0.45 -16.07 -29.42
C ASP A 190 0.89 -15.42 -29.14
N CYS A 191 1.96 -16.17 -29.32
CA CYS A 191 3.29 -15.72 -28.97
C CYS A 191 4.35 -16.35 -29.86
N GLU A 192 4.56 -15.77 -31.02
CA GLU A 192 5.63 -16.17 -31.94
C GLU A 192 7.02 -15.72 -31.45
N GLN A 193 7.08 -14.65 -30.65
CA GLN A 193 8.32 -14.05 -30.18
C GLN A 193 8.49 -14.28 -28.66
N ASN A 194 9.73 -14.56 -28.22
CA ASN A 194 10.05 -14.66 -26.79
C ASN A 194 10.44 -13.31 -26.22
N PHE A 195 9.78 -12.89 -25.14
CA PHE A 195 10.01 -11.62 -24.45
C PHE A 195 10.67 -11.86 -23.10
N GLU A 196 11.80 -11.19 -22.84
CA GLU A 196 12.55 -11.31 -21.60
C GLU A 196 12.52 -9.99 -20.82
N ALA A 197 12.41 -10.07 -19.48
CA ALA A 197 12.48 -8.92 -18.58
C ALA A 197 13.05 -9.34 -17.22
N MET A 198 13.44 -8.33 -16.40
CA MET A 198 13.91 -8.53 -15.03
C MET A 198 12.72 -8.76 -14.09
N LEU A 199 12.32 -10.00 -13.92
CA LEU A 199 11.11 -10.42 -13.20
C LEU A 199 11.40 -11.52 -12.20
N ASP A 200 10.70 -11.51 -11.07
CA ASP A 200 10.61 -12.68 -10.21
C ASP A 200 9.61 -13.66 -10.82
N PHE A 201 10.07 -14.83 -11.25
CA PHE A 201 9.25 -15.80 -11.96
C PHE A 201 7.99 -16.18 -11.18
N ASN A 202 8.15 -16.58 -9.91
CA ASN A 202 7.05 -17.11 -9.11
C ASN A 202 6.03 -16.03 -8.74
N TRP A 203 6.50 -14.86 -8.33
CA TRP A 203 5.62 -13.77 -7.94
C TRP A 203 4.92 -13.13 -9.15
N THR A 204 5.59 -13.03 -10.29
CA THR A 204 4.94 -12.56 -11.52
C THR A 204 3.90 -13.57 -12.01
N ALA A 205 4.20 -14.86 -11.96
CA ALA A 205 3.22 -15.92 -12.26
C ALA A 205 2.00 -15.85 -11.32
N GLU A 206 2.19 -15.61 -10.04
CA GLU A 206 1.11 -15.40 -9.07
C GLU A 206 0.24 -14.17 -9.44
N ALA A 207 0.87 -13.05 -9.79
CA ALA A 207 0.16 -11.84 -10.21
C ALA A 207 -0.70 -12.06 -11.45
N ILE A 208 -0.15 -12.74 -12.47
CA ILE A 208 -0.88 -13.08 -13.69
C ILE A 208 -1.99 -14.09 -13.39
N THR A 209 -1.73 -15.09 -12.55
CA THR A 209 -2.73 -16.10 -12.15
C THR A 209 -3.93 -15.45 -11.47
N ASN A 210 -3.72 -14.46 -10.60
CA ASN A 210 -4.80 -13.73 -9.93
C ASN A 210 -5.72 -12.99 -10.93
N ILE A 211 -5.15 -12.40 -11.99
CA ILE A 211 -5.94 -11.73 -13.03
C ILE A 211 -6.68 -12.79 -13.87
N LEU A 212 -6.01 -13.84 -14.28
CA LEU A 212 -6.62 -14.93 -15.06
C LEU A 212 -7.74 -15.64 -14.30
N ASP A 213 -7.56 -15.88 -13.00
CA ASP A 213 -8.61 -16.47 -12.15
C ASP A 213 -9.84 -15.56 -12.09
N ASN A 214 -9.65 -14.24 -12.01
CA ASN A 214 -10.74 -13.27 -12.11
C ASN A 214 -11.38 -13.30 -13.52
N ALA A 215 -10.59 -13.26 -14.59
CA ALA A 215 -11.11 -13.34 -15.95
C ALA A 215 -11.98 -14.59 -16.14
N VAL A 216 -11.51 -15.77 -15.71
CA VAL A 216 -12.29 -17.03 -15.77
C VAL A 216 -13.53 -16.98 -14.89
N LYS A 217 -13.48 -16.36 -13.72
CA LYS A 217 -14.63 -16.24 -12.80
C LYS A 217 -15.74 -15.37 -13.36
N TYR A 218 -15.39 -14.22 -13.92
CA TYR A 218 -16.35 -13.19 -14.33
C TYR A 218 -16.79 -13.31 -15.80
N THR A 219 -16.11 -14.14 -16.58
CA THR A 219 -16.51 -14.46 -17.94
C THR A 219 -17.62 -15.53 -17.93
N PRO A 220 -18.70 -15.37 -18.69
CA PRO A 220 -19.76 -16.37 -18.82
C PRO A 220 -19.23 -17.64 -19.50
N SER A 221 -19.98 -18.74 -19.33
CA SER A 221 -19.63 -20.02 -20.00
C SER A 221 -19.61 -19.83 -21.53
N GLY A 222 -18.58 -20.37 -22.18
CA GLY A 222 -18.35 -20.22 -23.62
C GLY A 222 -17.65 -18.91 -24.03
N GLY A 223 -17.24 -18.10 -23.06
CA GLY A 223 -16.53 -16.84 -23.32
C GLY A 223 -15.06 -17.02 -23.69
N ILE A 224 -14.37 -15.88 -23.83
CA ILE A 224 -12.99 -15.83 -24.32
C ILE A 224 -12.14 -15.00 -23.36
N VAL A 225 -10.94 -15.49 -23.06
CA VAL A 225 -9.87 -14.77 -22.35
C VAL A 225 -8.66 -14.70 -23.26
N GLY A 226 -8.24 -13.48 -23.64
CA GLY A 226 -7.10 -13.24 -24.51
C GLY A 226 -5.89 -12.73 -23.74
N LEU A 227 -4.70 -13.19 -24.14
CA LEU A 227 -3.44 -12.65 -23.63
C LEU A 227 -2.59 -12.17 -24.82
N GLU A 228 -2.04 -10.96 -24.68
CA GLU A 228 -1.19 -10.35 -25.69
C GLU A 228 0.00 -9.67 -25.04
N ILE A 229 1.21 -9.84 -25.59
CA ILE A 229 2.41 -9.14 -25.15
C ILE A 229 2.81 -8.12 -26.22
N THR A 230 2.94 -6.87 -25.81
CA THR A 230 3.44 -5.77 -26.64
C THR A 230 4.76 -5.27 -26.08
N GLU A 231 5.78 -5.17 -26.93
CA GLU A 231 7.08 -4.64 -26.54
C GLU A 231 7.17 -3.13 -26.75
N TYR A 232 7.65 -2.42 -25.72
CA TYR A 232 8.03 -1.01 -25.76
C TYR A 232 9.52 -0.85 -25.41
N PRO A 233 10.14 0.30 -25.68
CA PRO A 233 11.56 0.49 -25.40
C PRO A 233 11.98 0.18 -23.97
N SER A 234 11.16 0.56 -22.96
CA SER A 234 11.48 0.40 -21.53
C SER A 234 10.59 -0.61 -20.80
N TYR A 235 9.54 -1.11 -21.43
CA TYR A 235 8.53 -1.98 -20.81
C TYR A 235 8.09 -3.10 -21.75
N LEU A 236 7.69 -4.20 -21.16
CA LEU A 236 6.78 -5.16 -21.77
C LEU A 236 5.37 -4.88 -21.23
N ARG A 237 4.39 -4.79 -22.09
CA ARG A 237 2.98 -4.72 -21.71
C ARG A 237 2.33 -6.07 -21.96
N LEU A 238 1.80 -6.68 -20.90
CA LEU A 238 0.95 -7.86 -20.99
C LEU A 238 -0.50 -7.41 -20.79
N ASP A 239 -1.29 -7.54 -21.82
CA ASP A 239 -2.74 -7.34 -21.77
C ASP A 239 -3.43 -8.68 -21.54
N ILE A 240 -4.33 -8.72 -20.55
CA ILE A 240 -5.21 -9.84 -20.25
C ILE A 240 -6.62 -9.33 -20.41
N SER A 241 -7.30 -9.78 -21.47
CA SER A 241 -8.65 -9.36 -21.84
C SER A 241 -9.66 -10.46 -21.57
N ASP A 242 -10.85 -10.09 -21.14
CA ASP A 242 -12.00 -10.98 -21.00
C ASP A 242 -13.24 -10.33 -21.61
N ASN A 243 -14.20 -11.16 -22.04
CA ASN A 243 -15.53 -10.72 -22.47
C ASN A 243 -16.59 -10.98 -21.39
N GLY A 244 -16.24 -10.73 -20.14
CA GLY A 244 -17.08 -10.88 -18.96
C GLY A 244 -18.04 -9.74 -18.72
N ILE A 245 -18.53 -9.65 -17.48
CA ILE A 245 -19.56 -8.68 -17.05
C ILE A 245 -19.05 -7.23 -17.00
N GLY A 246 -17.76 -7.00 -17.15
CA GLY A 246 -17.11 -5.70 -17.02
C GLY A 246 -17.06 -5.15 -15.58
N ILE A 247 -16.50 -3.94 -15.47
CA ILE A 247 -16.29 -3.24 -14.21
C ILE A 247 -16.74 -1.79 -14.38
N PRO A 248 -17.74 -1.32 -13.61
CA PRO A 248 -18.16 0.07 -13.65
C PRO A 248 -17.01 1.05 -13.40
N GLU A 249 -17.00 2.17 -14.11
CA GLU A 249 -15.92 3.17 -14.03
C GLU A 249 -15.63 3.62 -12.59
N GLU A 250 -16.70 3.81 -11.79
CA GLU A 250 -16.60 4.20 -10.38
C GLU A 250 -15.91 3.15 -9.47
N GLU A 251 -15.83 1.90 -9.93
CA GLU A 251 -15.22 0.77 -9.22
C GLU A 251 -13.79 0.46 -9.68
N GLN A 252 -13.38 0.86 -10.90
CA GLN A 252 -12.09 0.49 -11.50
C GLN A 252 -10.87 0.89 -10.64
N ALA A 253 -10.92 2.03 -9.95
CA ALA A 253 -9.87 2.41 -9.02
C ALA A 253 -9.92 1.62 -7.69
N LYS A 254 -11.12 1.17 -7.29
CA LYS A 254 -11.38 0.53 -6.00
C LYS A 254 -11.06 -0.97 -6.01
N ILE A 255 -11.14 -1.64 -7.17
CA ILE A 255 -10.90 -3.09 -7.29
C ILE A 255 -9.51 -3.54 -6.83
N PHE A 256 -8.55 -2.61 -6.77
CA PHE A 256 -7.21 -2.85 -6.25
C PHE A 256 -7.11 -2.63 -4.72
N GLY A 257 -8.22 -2.31 -4.05
CA GLY A 257 -8.30 -2.24 -2.60
C GLY A 257 -8.29 -3.62 -1.93
N ARG A 258 -7.82 -3.68 -0.69
CA ARG A 258 -7.86 -4.92 0.10
C ARG A 258 -9.33 -5.28 0.39
N PHE A 259 -9.68 -6.55 0.21
CA PHE A 259 -11.02 -7.11 0.45
C PHE A 259 -12.15 -6.44 -0.34
N TYR A 260 -11.79 -5.63 -1.34
CA TYR A 260 -12.80 -4.99 -2.17
C TYR A 260 -13.43 -6.00 -3.13
N ARG A 261 -14.76 -5.96 -3.21
CA ARG A 261 -15.57 -6.73 -4.14
C ARG A 261 -16.61 -5.81 -4.77
N GLY A 262 -16.66 -5.82 -6.09
CA GLY A 262 -17.65 -5.02 -6.82
C GLY A 262 -19.07 -5.48 -6.54
N LYS A 263 -20.03 -4.59 -6.70
CA LYS A 263 -21.47 -4.86 -6.46
C LYS A 263 -21.99 -6.01 -7.32
N GLN A 264 -21.48 -6.14 -8.55
CA GLN A 264 -21.86 -7.18 -9.50
C GLN A 264 -21.22 -8.55 -9.21
N SER A 265 -20.32 -8.63 -8.23
CA SER A 265 -19.67 -9.89 -7.82
C SER A 265 -20.48 -10.69 -6.78
N ALA A 266 -21.72 -10.28 -6.50
CA ALA A 266 -22.60 -11.02 -5.58
C ALA A 266 -22.85 -12.44 -6.11
N GLY A 267 -22.56 -13.47 -5.29
CA GLY A 267 -22.69 -14.88 -5.67
C GLY A 267 -21.45 -15.50 -6.36
N ILE A 268 -20.45 -14.71 -6.74
CA ILE A 268 -19.19 -15.22 -7.30
C ILE A 268 -18.16 -15.33 -6.18
N ASP A 269 -17.51 -16.48 -6.05
CA ASP A 269 -16.53 -16.71 -4.96
C ASP A 269 -15.29 -15.85 -5.08
N GLY A 270 -14.85 -15.31 -3.94
CA GLY A 270 -13.60 -14.52 -3.87
C GLY A 270 -13.47 -13.72 -2.57
N VAL A 271 -12.25 -13.48 -2.16
CA VAL A 271 -11.92 -12.77 -0.90
C VAL A 271 -11.59 -11.29 -1.15
N GLY A 272 -11.31 -10.89 -2.40
CA GLY A 272 -10.96 -9.51 -2.74
C GLY A 272 -9.50 -9.13 -2.41
N ILE A 273 -8.59 -10.11 -2.34
CA ILE A 273 -7.16 -9.88 -2.07
C ILE A 273 -6.31 -9.98 -3.36
N GLY A 274 -6.75 -10.75 -4.35
CA GLY A 274 -5.94 -11.10 -5.52
C GLY A 274 -5.43 -9.89 -6.31
N LEU A 275 -6.29 -8.95 -6.67
CA LEU A 275 -5.89 -7.74 -7.42
C LEU A 275 -5.02 -6.79 -6.58
N TYR A 276 -5.28 -6.68 -5.28
CA TYR A 276 -4.40 -5.94 -4.37
C TYR A 276 -2.98 -6.52 -4.37
N LEU A 277 -2.87 -7.85 -4.18
CA LEU A 277 -1.59 -8.56 -4.21
C LEU A 277 -0.89 -8.42 -5.56
N THR A 278 -1.64 -8.54 -6.66
CA THR A 278 -1.12 -8.31 -8.01
C THR A 278 -0.49 -6.92 -8.14
N ARG A 279 -1.19 -5.87 -7.74
CA ARG A 279 -0.67 -4.50 -7.82
C ARG A 279 0.59 -4.32 -6.98
N ASP A 280 0.63 -4.89 -5.77
CA ASP A 280 1.81 -4.79 -4.90
C ASP A 280 3.03 -5.54 -5.49
N ILE A 281 2.83 -6.74 -6.03
CA ILE A 281 3.87 -7.52 -6.71
C ILE A 281 4.46 -6.75 -7.89
N ILE A 282 3.61 -6.19 -8.75
CA ILE A 282 4.04 -5.47 -9.95
C ILE A 282 4.75 -4.16 -9.59
N ASN A 283 4.22 -3.41 -8.61
CA ASN A 283 4.84 -2.17 -8.13
C ASN A 283 6.23 -2.42 -7.52
N LYS A 284 6.40 -3.48 -6.73
CA LYS A 284 7.69 -3.87 -6.15
C LYS A 284 8.74 -4.26 -7.20
N GLN A 285 8.32 -4.65 -8.39
CA GLN A 285 9.18 -4.89 -9.56
C GLN A 285 9.31 -3.65 -10.45
N LYS A 286 8.94 -2.45 -9.95
CA LYS A 286 9.01 -1.16 -10.65
C LYS A 286 8.12 -1.10 -11.90
N GLY A 287 7.12 -1.97 -11.98
CA GLY A 287 6.06 -1.96 -12.96
C GLY A 287 4.82 -1.23 -12.45
N TYR A 288 3.75 -1.27 -13.23
CA TYR A 288 2.42 -0.80 -12.81
C TYR A 288 1.32 -1.54 -13.56
N ILE A 289 0.09 -1.48 -13.04
CA ILE A 289 -1.09 -2.10 -13.62
C ILE A 289 -2.13 -1.04 -13.97
N LYS A 290 -2.82 -1.22 -15.09
CA LYS A 290 -4.01 -0.45 -15.50
C LYS A 290 -5.17 -1.40 -15.78
N VAL A 291 -6.36 -0.87 -15.68
CA VAL A 291 -7.58 -1.54 -16.11
C VAL A 291 -8.37 -0.60 -17.02
N ALA A 292 -8.92 -1.15 -18.08
CA ALA A 292 -9.93 -0.52 -18.92
C ALA A 292 -11.08 -1.52 -19.04
N SER A 293 -12.31 -1.10 -18.77
CA SER A 293 -13.45 -2.01 -18.77
C SER A 293 -14.73 -1.27 -19.10
N ASP A 294 -15.60 -1.96 -19.82
CA ASP A 294 -16.95 -1.53 -20.14
C ASP A 294 -17.93 -2.70 -19.95
N GLU A 295 -19.14 -2.59 -20.49
CA GLU A 295 -20.16 -3.64 -20.42
C GLU A 295 -19.85 -4.88 -21.26
N ASN A 296 -18.82 -4.84 -22.12
CA ASN A 296 -18.41 -5.96 -22.99
C ASN A 296 -17.20 -6.74 -22.45
N GLY A 297 -16.67 -6.32 -21.30
CA GLY A 297 -15.56 -7.02 -20.65
C GLY A 297 -14.52 -6.11 -20.04
N SER A 298 -13.36 -6.69 -19.72
CA SER A 298 -12.26 -5.98 -19.09
C SER A 298 -10.92 -6.28 -19.75
N VAL A 299 -10.02 -5.30 -19.71
CA VAL A 299 -8.62 -5.46 -20.11
C VAL A 299 -7.74 -5.00 -18.97
N PHE A 300 -6.95 -5.92 -18.42
CA PHE A 300 -5.92 -5.63 -17.43
C PHE A 300 -4.57 -5.56 -18.13
N SER A 301 -3.92 -4.38 -18.09
CA SER A 301 -2.61 -4.14 -18.69
C SER A 301 -1.54 -4.09 -17.61
N LEU A 302 -0.63 -5.04 -17.64
CA LEU A 302 0.56 -5.12 -16.78
C LEU A 302 1.74 -4.50 -17.52
N PHE A 303 2.33 -3.45 -16.98
CA PHE A 303 3.53 -2.82 -17.50
C PHE A 303 4.72 -3.29 -16.68
N LEU A 304 5.56 -4.12 -17.30
CA LEU A 304 6.68 -4.78 -16.67
C LEU A 304 7.98 -4.15 -17.17
N LYS A 305 8.85 -3.74 -16.25
CA LYS A 305 10.11 -3.09 -16.61
C LYS A 305 11.07 -4.11 -17.25
N LYS A 306 11.72 -3.73 -18.36
CA LYS A 306 12.66 -4.63 -19.06
C LYS A 306 14.00 -4.78 -18.36
N ASP A 307 14.54 -3.68 -17.77
CA ASP A 307 15.87 -3.59 -17.14
C ASP A 307 15.78 -3.19 -15.67
#